data_1bcf33dc4f9fa5e714d08a5439d97209
#
_entry.id   1bcf33dc4f9fa5e714d08a5439d97209
#
_cell.length_a   1.000
_cell.length_b   1.000
_cell.length_c   1.000
_cell.angle_alpha   90.00
_cell.angle_beta   90.00
_cell.angle_gamma   90.00
#
_symmetry.space_group_name_H-M   'P 1'
#
loop_
_entity.id
_entity.type
_entity.pdbx_description
1 polymer ?
#
loop_
_entity_poly.entity_id
_entity_poly.type
_entity_poly.pdbx_seq_one_letter_code
_entity_poly.pdbx_strand_id
1 'polypeptide(L)'
;RKNGTPVTIRDPNDATALGIGMIHQHFKLIDVFSVLDNIILGAEDTKLGFLQKKKARQKVSELSDRYGLRVDLDAKVEDITVGMQQRVEILKMLYRDNEILIFDEPTAVLTPQEIDELMQIMKNLTAEGKSILFISHKLNEIMAVSDRVTVLRKGKYVGTVETKDTDKQALSNMMVGRPVQLQVSKEPAQPGKVVLDVK
;
A
#
# COMPACT_ATOMS: atom_id res chain seq x y z
N ARG A 1 -19.72 5.72 7.19
CA ARG A 1 -20.57 6.35 6.16
C ARG A 1 -19.81 6.40 4.86
N LYS A 2 -20.48 6.14 3.73
CA LYS A 2 -19.94 6.39 2.39
C LYS A 2 -20.77 7.53 1.76
N ASN A 3 -20.10 8.59 1.30
CA ASN A 3 -20.77 9.78 0.73
C ASN A 3 -21.92 10.34 1.61
N GLY A 4 -21.67 10.42 2.92
CA GLY A 4 -22.64 10.87 3.91
C GLY A 4 -23.68 9.85 4.34
N THR A 5 -23.90 8.78 3.60
CA THR A 5 -24.90 7.73 3.87
C THR A 5 -24.35 6.69 4.84
N PRO A 6 -25.07 6.33 5.91
CA PRO A 6 -24.69 5.23 6.79
C PRO A 6 -24.61 3.92 5.98
N VAL A 7 -23.54 3.16 6.19
CA VAL A 7 -23.33 1.84 5.60
C VAL A 7 -22.99 0.84 6.69
N THR A 8 -23.38 -0.41 6.48
CA THR A 8 -23.02 -1.52 7.37
C THR A 8 -22.14 -2.48 6.59
N ILE A 9 -20.98 -2.83 7.14
CA ILE A 9 -20.03 -3.79 6.57
C ILE A 9 -19.99 -4.96 7.54
N ARG A 10 -20.52 -6.12 7.14
CA ARG A 10 -20.60 -7.33 7.95
C ARG A 10 -19.55 -8.35 7.53
N ASP A 11 -19.19 -8.32 6.26
CA ASP A 11 -18.25 -9.25 5.64
C ASP A 11 -17.46 -8.57 4.50
N PRO A 12 -16.46 -9.25 3.93
CA PRO A 12 -15.67 -8.71 2.80
C PRO A 12 -16.48 -8.41 1.54
N ASN A 13 -17.59 -9.11 1.30
CA ASN A 13 -18.44 -8.89 0.12
C ASN A 13 -19.16 -7.54 0.22
N ASP A 14 -19.66 -7.19 1.42
CA ASP A 14 -20.22 -5.87 1.69
C ASP A 14 -19.19 -4.75 1.41
N ALA A 15 -17.91 -4.95 1.80
CA ALA A 15 -16.84 -3.99 1.52
C ALA A 15 -16.57 -3.88 0.01
N THR A 16 -16.49 -5.00 -0.69
CA THR A 16 -16.29 -5.03 -2.14
C THR A 16 -17.44 -4.34 -2.88
N ALA A 17 -18.70 -4.60 -2.50
CA ALA A 17 -19.88 -3.94 -3.07
C ALA A 17 -19.89 -2.42 -2.85
N LEU A 18 -19.23 -1.96 -1.79
CA LEU A 18 -19.01 -0.53 -1.51
C LEU A 18 -17.80 0.06 -2.22
N GLY A 19 -17.11 -0.71 -3.07
CA GLY A 19 -15.90 -0.26 -3.77
C GLY A 19 -14.71 -0.06 -2.86
N ILE A 20 -14.60 -0.84 -1.78
CA ILE A 20 -13.48 -0.83 -0.84
C ILE A 20 -12.57 -2.01 -1.18
N GLY A 21 -11.30 -1.73 -1.50
CA GLY A 21 -10.25 -2.73 -1.70
C GLY A 21 -9.17 -2.60 -0.65
N MET A 22 -8.50 -3.72 -0.31
CA MET A 22 -7.43 -3.74 0.67
C MET A 22 -6.25 -4.57 0.18
N ILE A 23 -5.05 -4.02 0.30
CA ILE A 23 -3.79 -4.75 0.22
C ILE A 23 -3.36 -5.06 1.66
N HIS A 24 -3.21 -6.35 1.93
CA HIS A 24 -2.76 -6.82 3.23
C HIS A 24 -1.24 -6.79 3.35
N GLN A 25 -0.73 -6.67 4.57
CA GLN A 25 0.69 -6.76 4.89
C GLN A 25 1.34 -8.05 4.32
N HIS A 26 0.62 -9.16 4.30
CA HIS A 26 0.99 -10.39 3.63
C HIS A 26 0.09 -10.59 2.41
N PHE A 27 0.66 -10.61 1.23
CA PHE A 27 -0.07 -10.74 -0.03
C PHE A 27 -0.97 -11.97 -0.04
N LYS A 28 -2.15 -11.82 -0.63
CA LYS A 28 -3.15 -12.88 -0.76
C LYS A 28 -3.20 -13.36 -2.21
N LEU A 29 -2.02 -13.68 -2.75
CA LEU A 29 -1.84 -14.25 -4.08
C LEU A 29 -1.70 -15.77 -3.99
N ILE A 30 -2.07 -16.45 -5.06
CA ILE A 30 -1.92 -17.91 -5.21
C ILE A 30 -0.67 -18.15 -6.05
N ASP A 31 0.36 -18.72 -5.45
CA ASP A 31 1.70 -18.85 -6.01
C ASP A 31 1.72 -19.59 -7.36
N VAL A 32 0.98 -20.69 -7.47
CA VAL A 32 0.93 -21.52 -8.67
C VAL A 32 0.08 -20.97 -9.81
N PHE A 33 -0.67 -19.88 -9.57
CA PHE A 33 -1.50 -19.23 -10.60
C PHE A 33 -0.69 -18.17 -11.34
N SER A 34 -1.11 -17.90 -12.59
CA SER A 34 -0.55 -16.76 -13.32
C SER A 34 -0.95 -15.42 -12.67
N VAL A 35 -0.17 -14.38 -12.98
CA VAL A 35 -0.48 -13.00 -12.58
C VAL A 35 -1.89 -12.63 -13.02
N LEU A 36 -2.25 -12.90 -14.28
CA LEU A 36 -3.58 -12.60 -14.78
C LEU A 36 -4.67 -13.34 -13.99
N ASP A 37 -4.49 -14.64 -13.74
CA ASP A 37 -5.49 -15.43 -13.01
C ASP A 37 -5.67 -14.94 -11.56
N ASN A 38 -4.59 -14.49 -10.90
CA ASN A 38 -4.67 -13.87 -9.58
C ASN A 38 -5.45 -12.54 -9.59
N ILE A 39 -5.26 -11.72 -10.62
CA ILE A 39 -5.95 -10.41 -10.72
C ILE A 39 -7.45 -10.60 -10.90
N ILE A 40 -7.85 -11.53 -11.77
CA ILE A 40 -9.27 -11.72 -12.10
C ILE A 40 -10.01 -12.61 -11.10
N LEU A 41 -9.32 -13.36 -10.27
CA LEU A 41 -9.91 -14.33 -9.33
C LEU A 41 -11.00 -13.69 -8.46
N GLY A 42 -12.22 -14.25 -8.52
CA GLY A 42 -13.39 -13.72 -7.80
C GLY A 42 -14.00 -12.44 -8.38
N ALA A 43 -13.56 -12.04 -9.60
CA ALA A 43 -14.15 -10.96 -10.39
C ALA A 43 -14.15 -11.31 -11.89
N GLU A 44 -14.33 -12.60 -12.17
CA GLU A 44 -14.25 -13.14 -13.52
C GLU A 44 -15.45 -12.72 -14.37
N ASP A 45 -15.20 -12.10 -15.51
CA ASP A 45 -16.21 -11.93 -16.56
C ASP A 45 -16.47 -13.27 -17.25
N THR A 46 -17.72 -13.76 -17.19
CA THR A 46 -18.15 -14.99 -17.87
C THR A 46 -19.19 -14.70 -18.94
N LYS A 47 -19.13 -15.43 -20.05
CA LYS A 47 -20.15 -15.42 -21.08
C LYS A 47 -20.51 -16.86 -21.44
N LEU A 48 -21.78 -17.23 -21.27
CA LEU A 48 -22.26 -18.59 -21.48
C LEU A 48 -21.47 -19.68 -20.71
N GLY A 49 -21.02 -19.34 -19.48
CA GLY A 49 -20.21 -20.23 -18.64
C GLY A 49 -18.70 -20.26 -18.97
N PHE A 50 -18.25 -19.53 -19.99
CA PHE A 50 -16.83 -19.44 -20.36
C PHE A 50 -16.20 -18.15 -19.89
N LEU A 51 -14.99 -18.27 -19.31
CA LEU A 51 -14.16 -17.13 -18.88
C LEU A 51 -13.75 -16.25 -20.06
N GLN A 52 -13.94 -14.94 -19.93
CA GLN A 52 -13.55 -13.95 -20.94
C GLN A 52 -12.11 -13.45 -20.73
N LYS A 53 -11.12 -14.37 -20.65
CA LYS A 53 -9.71 -14.02 -20.36
C LYS A 53 -9.11 -12.98 -21.31
N LYS A 54 -9.49 -12.94 -22.60
CA LYS A 54 -8.99 -11.94 -23.55
C LYS A 54 -9.38 -10.51 -23.16
N LYS A 55 -10.66 -10.30 -22.79
CA LYS A 55 -11.16 -8.99 -22.35
C LYS A 55 -10.51 -8.57 -21.03
N ALA A 56 -10.41 -9.52 -20.09
CA ALA A 56 -9.75 -9.27 -18.82
C ALA A 56 -8.26 -8.87 -19.00
N ARG A 57 -7.52 -9.60 -19.85
CA ARG A 57 -6.12 -9.28 -20.20
C ARG A 57 -5.98 -7.87 -20.75
N GLN A 58 -6.86 -7.48 -21.67
CA GLN A 58 -6.84 -6.14 -22.25
C GLN A 58 -7.04 -5.08 -21.16
N LYS A 59 -8.06 -5.20 -20.30
CA LYS A 59 -8.32 -4.28 -19.20
C LYS A 59 -7.12 -4.20 -18.23
N VAL A 60 -6.52 -5.34 -17.89
CA VAL A 60 -5.34 -5.36 -17.01
C VAL A 60 -4.13 -4.70 -17.66
N SER A 61 -3.88 -4.93 -18.97
CA SER A 61 -2.79 -4.28 -19.69
C SER A 61 -2.97 -2.76 -19.73
N GLU A 62 -4.18 -2.27 -20.01
CA GLU A 62 -4.50 -0.84 -20.00
C GLU A 62 -4.25 -0.21 -18.61
N LEU A 63 -4.64 -0.89 -17.52
CA LEU A 63 -4.37 -0.45 -16.16
C LEU A 63 -2.87 -0.47 -15.83
N SER A 64 -2.17 -1.54 -16.24
CA SER A 64 -0.72 -1.68 -16.06
C SER A 64 0.05 -0.54 -16.72
N ASP A 65 -0.30 -0.20 -17.97
CA ASP A 65 0.34 0.90 -18.70
C ASP A 65 -0.01 2.27 -18.10
N ARG A 66 -1.28 2.48 -17.74
CA ARG A 66 -1.77 3.75 -17.16
C ARG A 66 -1.07 4.11 -15.86
N TYR A 67 -0.84 3.14 -14.98
CA TYR A 67 -0.28 3.36 -13.65
C TYR A 67 1.20 2.97 -13.54
N GLY A 68 1.84 2.52 -14.63
CA GLY A 68 3.23 2.08 -14.62
C GLY A 68 3.47 0.78 -13.84
N LEU A 69 2.43 -0.04 -13.64
CA LEU A 69 2.45 -1.28 -12.88
C LEU A 69 2.83 -2.48 -13.76
N ARG A 70 3.95 -2.40 -14.47
CA ARG A 70 4.36 -3.42 -15.44
C ARG A 70 4.68 -4.74 -14.76
N VAL A 71 4.01 -5.80 -15.21
CA VAL A 71 4.23 -7.20 -14.82
C VAL A 71 3.95 -8.11 -16.01
N ASP A 72 4.59 -9.27 -16.06
CA ASP A 72 4.26 -10.31 -17.03
C ASP A 72 2.98 -11.04 -16.57
N LEU A 73 1.90 -10.91 -17.36
CA LEU A 73 0.59 -11.47 -17.04
C LEU A 73 0.54 -13.00 -17.10
N ASP A 74 1.51 -13.62 -17.80
CA ASP A 74 1.60 -15.08 -17.97
C ASP A 74 2.56 -15.72 -16.96
N ALA A 75 3.41 -14.94 -16.30
CA ALA A 75 4.30 -15.44 -15.27
C ALA A 75 3.49 -15.97 -14.08
N LYS A 76 3.99 -17.02 -13.43
CA LYS A 76 3.45 -17.47 -12.17
C LYS A 76 3.87 -16.54 -11.04
N VAL A 77 3.03 -16.44 -10.01
CA VAL A 77 3.33 -15.58 -8.86
C VAL A 77 4.57 -16.04 -8.10
N GLU A 78 4.83 -17.34 -8.02
CA GLU A 78 6.05 -17.92 -7.41
C GLU A 78 7.36 -17.50 -8.11
N ASP A 79 7.30 -17.12 -9.40
CA ASP A 79 8.47 -16.78 -10.22
C ASP A 79 8.77 -15.27 -10.25
N ILE A 80 7.93 -14.42 -9.65
CA ILE A 80 8.08 -12.97 -9.66
C ILE A 80 8.58 -12.43 -8.31
N THR A 81 9.24 -11.26 -8.36
CA THR A 81 9.75 -10.60 -7.14
C THR A 81 8.63 -10.08 -6.24
N VAL A 82 8.95 -9.84 -4.97
CA VAL A 82 8.00 -9.29 -4.00
C VAL A 82 7.43 -7.93 -4.44
N GLY A 83 8.28 -7.05 -5.02
CA GLY A 83 7.81 -5.79 -5.60
C GLY A 83 6.83 -5.97 -6.77
N MET A 84 7.05 -7.00 -7.60
CA MET A 84 6.09 -7.37 -8.65
C MET A 84 4.79 -7.93 -8.07
N GLN A 85 4.85 -8.76 -7.03
CA GLN A 85 3.66 -9.28 -6.33
C GLN A 85 2.81 -8.12 -5.78
N GLN A 86 3.43 -7.08 -5.26
CA GLN A 86 2.71 -5.88 -4.83
C GLN A 86 2.01 -5.17 -5.97
N ARG A 87 2.67 -5.03 -7.15
CA ARG A 87 2.02 -4.47 -8.35
C ARG A 87 0.80 -5.29 -8.75
N VAL A 88 0.87 -6.62 -8.63
CA VAL A 88 -0.27 -7.53 -8.89
C VAL A 88 -1.43 -7.24 -7.93
N GLU A 89 -1.18 -7.07 -6.63
CA GLU A 89 -2.23 -6.73 -5.65
C GLU A 89 -2.87 -5.36 -5.94
N ILE A 90 -2.08 -4.36 -6.36
CA ILE A 90 -2.62 -3.05 -6.77
C ILE A 90 -3.49 -3.22 -8.02
N LEU A 91 -3.00 -3.92 -9.06
CA LEU A 91 -3.76 -4.19 -10.28
C LEU A 91 -5.06 -4.93 -9.99
N LYS A 92 -5.05 -5.88 -9.06
CA LYS A 92 -6.24 -6.62 -8.60
C LYS A 92 -7.31 -5.69 -8.01
N MET A 93 -6.91 -4.70 -7.19
CA MET A 93 -7.83 -3.69 -6.67
C MET A 93 -8.36 -2.77 -7.79
N LEU A 94 -7.49 -2.33 -8.70
CA LEU A 94 -7.85 -1.45 -9.80
C LEU A 94 -8.76 -2.15 -10.82
N TYR A 95 -8.52 -3.44 -11.10
CA TYR A 95 -9.37 -4.24 -11.97
C TYR A 95 -10.83 -4.32 -11.49
N ARG A 96 -11.03 -4.30 -10.16
CA ARG A 96 -12.34 -4.31 -9.49
C ARG A 96 -12.99 -2.92 -9.37
N ASP A 97 -12.36 -1.87 -9.94
CA ASP A 97 -12.85 -0.49 -9.92
C ASP A 97 -13.09 0.07 -8.51
N ASN A 98 -12.30 -0.39 -7.51
CA ASN A 98 -12.41 0.10 -6.14
C ASN A 98 -12.15 1.62 -6.07
N GLU A 99 -12.95 2.34 -5.27
CA GLU A 99 -12.85 3.79 -5.05
C GLU A 99 -12.05 4.12 -3.79
N ILE A 100 -12.14 3.25 -2.77
CA ILE A 100 -11.46 3.38 -1.49
C ILE A 100 -10.42 2.26 -1.41
N LEU A 101 -9.15 2.64 -1.30
CA LEU A 101 -8.03 1.72 -1.31
C LEU A 101 -7.35 1.74 0.07
N ILE A 102 -7.25 0.58 0.70
CA ILE A 102 -6.59 0.43 2.01
C ILE A 102 -5.25 -0.26 1.77
N PHE A 103 -4.16 0.37 2.22
CA PHE A 103 -2.81 -0.17 2.17
C PHE A 103 -2.33 -0.42 3.60
N ASP A 104 -2.14 -1.68 3.97
CA ASP A 104 -1.68 -2.08 5.30
C ASP A 104 -0.19 -2.44 5.26
N GLU A 105 0.65 -1.52 5.75
CA GLU A 105 2.13 -1.61 5.76
C GLU A 105 2.76 -2.06 4.43
N PRO A 106 2.39 -1.45 3.29
CA PRO A 106 2.75 -1.96 1.97
C PRO A 106 4.24 -1.86 1.62
N THR A 107 5.02 -1.16 2.43
CA THR A 107 6.44 -0.88 2.17
C THR A 107 7.40 -1.73 2.99
N ALA A 108 6.88 -2.69 3.77
CA ALA A 108 7.68 -3.45 4.73
C ALA A 108 8.82 -4.26 4.07
N VAL A 109 8.61 -4.71 2.83
CA VAL A 109 9.51 -5.62 2.10
C VAL A 109 10.06 -5.03 0.80
N LEU A 110 9.83 -3.73 0.57
CA LEU A 110 10.23 -3.04 -0.66
C LEU A 110 11.61 -2.39 -0.54
N THR A 111 12.30 -2.30 -1.65
CA THR A 111 13.51 -1.49 -1.81
C THR A 111 13.16 0.01 -1.78
N PRO A 112 14.11 0.92 -1.47
CA PRO A 112 13.86 2.35 -1.52
C PRO A 112 13.28 2.84 -2.85
N GLN A 113 13.75 2.32 -3.97
CA GLN A 113 13.26 2.67 -5.30
C GLN A 113 11.80 2.26 -5.51
N GLU A 114 11.43 1.04 -5.08
CA GLU A 114 10.06 0.54 -5.15
C GLU A 114 9.12 1.33 -4.22
N ILE A 115 9.62 1.82 -3.08
CA ILE A 115 8.87 2.71 -2.19
C ILE A 115 8.54 4.03 -2.89
N ASP A 116 9.52 4.65 -3.54
CA ASP A 116 9.33 5.91 -4.27
C ASP A 116 8.32 5.74 -5.41
N GLU A 117 8.40 4.62 -6.16
CA GLU A 117 7.42 4.26 -7.18
C GLU A 117 6.01 4.11 -6.60
N LEU A 118 5.86 3.39 -5.49
CA LEU A 118 4.58 3.22 -4.81
C LEU A 118 3.99 4.56 -4.35
N MET A 119 4.81 5.43 -3.74
CA MET A 119 4.38 6.77 -3.32
C MET A 119 3.86 7.58 -4.52
N GLN A 120 4.52 7.49 -5.67
CA GLN A 120 4.07 8.16 -6.89
C GLN A 120 2.74 7.58 -7.42
N ILE A 121 2.59 6.25 -7.40
CA ILE A 121 1.34 5.58 -7.78
C ILE A 121 0.19 6.05 -6.88
N MET A 122 0.39 6.12 -5.57
CA MET A 122 -0.62 6.59 -4.63
C MET A 122 -1.04 8.04 -4.92
N LYS A 123 -0.09 8.93 -5.22
CA LYS A 123 -0.37 10.31 -5.62
C LYS A 123 -1.19 10.40 -6.91
N ASN A 124 -0.87 9.58 -7.90
CA ASN A 124 -1.61 9.53 -9.16
C ASN A 124 -3.05 9.04 -8.93
N LEU A 125 -3.24 8.01 -8.10
CA LEU A 125 -4.55 7.47 -7.76
C LEU A 125 -5.42 8.51 -7.00
N THR A 126 -4.84 9.26 -6.06
CA THR A 126 -5.57 10.33 -5.36
C THR A 126 -5.91 11.50 -6.28
N ALA A 127 -5.01 11.86 -7.21
CA ALA A 127 -5.28 12.88 -8.23
C ALA A 127 -6.44 12.49 -9.17
N GLU A 128 -6.69 11.20 -9.37
CA GLU A 128 -7.84 10.65 -10.11
C GLU A 128 -9.10 10.50 -9.27
N GLY A 129 -9.10 10.98 -8.01
CA GLY A 129 -10.26 10.97 -7.12
C GLY A 129 -10.42 9.70 -6.28
N LYS A 130 -9.45 8.79 -6.27
CA LYS A 130 -9.45 7.65 -5.35
C LYS A 130 -9.16 8.13 -3.93
N SER A 131 -9.79 7.50 -2.94
CA SER A 131 -9.51 7.73 -1.52
C SER A 131 -8.56 6.64 -1.03
N ILE A 132 -7.45 7.04 -0.39
CA ILE A 132 -6.47 6.09 0.13
C ILE A 132 -6.42 6.15 1.66
N LEU A 133 -6.53 5.00 2.30
CA LEU A 133 -6.22 4.80 3.71
C LEU A 133 -4.90 4.05 3.80
N PHE A 134 -3.84 4.74 4.21
CA PHE A 134 -2.48 4.22 4.27
C PHE A 134 -2.06 4.00 5.71
N ILE A 135 -1.77 2.76 6.07
CA ILE A 135 -1.29 2.37 7.40
C ILE A 135 0.22 2.16 7.32
N SER A 136 0.98 2.93 8.09
CA SER A 136 2.42 2.81 8.19
C SER A 136 2.92 3.36 9.52
N HIS A 137 4.07 2.87 9.98
CA HIS A 137 4.83 3.45 11.09
C HIS A 137 6.05 4.24 10.62
N LYS A 138 6.28 4.33 9.31
CA LYS A 138 7.42 5.04 8.69
C LYS A 138 7.05 6.50 8.39
N LEU A 139 7.44 7.40 9.28
CA LEU A 139 7.06 8.81 9.20
C LEU A 139 7.46 9.51 7.90
N ASN A 140 8.56 9.09 7.26
CA ASN A 140 8.97 9.65 5.97
C ASN A 140 7.92 9.41 4.87
N GLU A 141 7.39 8.21 4.82
CA GLU A 141 6.37 7.81 3.85
C GLU A 141 5.05 8.55 4.11
N ILE A 142 4.63 8.58 5.38
CA ILE A 142 3.41 9.29 5.80
C ILE A 142 3.49 10.76 5.38
N MET A 143 4.58 11.45 5.72
CA MET A 143 4.78 12.87 5.38
C MET A 143 4.85 13.13 3.87
N ALA A 144 5.22 12.11 3.07
CA ALA A 144 5.37 12.26 1.63
C ALA A 144 4.04 12.17 0.85
N VAL A 145 3.03 11.44 1.37
CA VAL A 145 1.82 11.10 0.59
C VAL A 145 0.50 11.44 1.26
N SER A 146 0.46 11.63 2.59
CA SER A 146 -0.80 11.84 3.28
C SER A 146 -1.18 13.31 3.37
N ASP A 147 -2.48 13.61 3.24
CA ASP A 147 -3.04 14.93 3.52
C ASP A 147 -3.27 15.09 5.03
N ARG A 148 -3.66 14.00 5.69
CA ARG A 148 -4.07 13.98 7.09
C ARG A 148 -3.60 12.70 7.78
N VAL A 149 -3.11 12.82 8.99
CA VAL A 149 -2.59 11.69 9.79
C VAL A 149 -3.43 11.50 11.05
N THR A 150 -3.89 10.29 11.26
CA THR A 150 -4.54 9.86 12.51
C THR A 150 -3.60 8.95 13.27
N VAL A 151 -3.31 9.27 14.52
CA VAL A 151 -2.44 8.47 15.38
C VAL A 151 -3.29 7.60 16.31
N LEU A 152 -2.99 6.29 16.26
CA LEU A 152 -3.51 5.30 17.20
C LEU A 152 -2.37 4.81 18.11
N ARG A 153 -2.65 4.65 19.39
CA ARG A 153 -1.67 4.12 20.35
C ARG A 153 -2.34 3.21 21.36
N LYS A 154 -1.84 1.97 21.49
CA LYS A 154 -2.38 0.96 22.41
C LYS A 154 -3.91 0.78 22.25
N GLY A 155 -4.39 0.72 21.00
CA GLY A 155 -5.81 0.57 20.69
C GLY A 155 -6.68 1.81 20.93
N LYS A 156 -6.09 2.97 21.25
CA LYS A 156 -6.83 4.20 21.52
C LYS A 156 -6.49 5.27 20.47
N TYR A 157 -7.51 6.05 20.10
CA TYR A 157 -7.34 7.25 19.31
C TYR A 157 -6.59 8.31 20.12
N VAL A 158 -5.53 8.85 19.54
CA VAL A 158 -4.71 9.92 20.15
C VAL A 158 -5.05 11.28 19.57
N GLY A 159 -5.20 11.37 18.26
CA GLY A 159 -5.53 12.62 17.58
C GLY A 159 -5.42 12.49 16.07
N THR A 160 -5.94 13.50 15.36
CA THR A 160 -5.82 13.65 13.92
C THR A 160 -5.26 15.03 13.62
N VAL A 161 -4.29 15.12 12.73
CA VAL A 161 -3.61 16.36 12.33
C VAL A 161 -3.50 16.43 10.80
N GLU A 162 -3.52 17.63 10.26
CA GLU A 162 -3.18 17.87 8.85
C GLU A 162 -1.67 17.73 8.67
N THR A 163 -1.23 17.03 7.63
CA THR A 163 0.20 16.77 7.39
C THR A 163 1.00 18.05 7.21
N LYS A 164 0.40 19.08 6.58
CA LYS A 164 1.02 20.41 6.39
C LYS A 164 1.25 21.19 7.70
N ASP A 165 0.50 20.85 8.76
CA ASP A 165 0.52 21.55 10.05
C ASP A 165 1.29 20.77 11.14
N THR A 166 2.00 19.71 10.76
CA THR A 166 2.76 18.84 11.68
C THR A 166 4.14 18.48 11.14
N ASP A 167 4.94 17.86 11.96
CA ASP A 167 6.25 17.34 11.58
C ASP A 167 6.50 15.95 12.17
N LYS A 168 7.61 15.34 11.77
CA LYS A 168 8.00 14.00 12.24
C LYS A 168 8.19 13.92 13.74
N GLN A 169 8.66 15.00 14.37
CA GLN A 169 8.87 15.05 15.80
C GLN A 169 7.54 15.03 16.56
N ALA A 170 6.59 15.84 16.12
CA ALA A 170 5.25 15.91 16.72
C ALA A 170 4.52 14.56 16.58
N LEU A 171 4.52 13.96 15.37
CA LEU A 171 3.95 12.64 15.13
C LEU A 171 4.60 11.56 15.99
N SER A 172 5.94 11.56 16.10
CA SER A 172 6.67 10.62 16.95
C SER A 172 6.25 10.75 18.42
N ASN A 173 6.13 11.97 18.92
CA ASN A 173 5.66 12.24 20.29
C ASN A 173 4.25 11.72 20.52
N MET A 174 3.35 11.90 19.56
CA MET A 174 1.97 11.36 19.61
C MET A 174 1.97 9.84 19.65
N MET A 175 2.79 9.19 18.80
CA MET A 175 2.89 7.73 18.71
C MET A 175 3.45 7.11 19.98
N VAL A 176 4.52 7.68 20.54
CA VAL A 176 5.20 7.17 21.75
C VAL A 176 4.49 7.63 23.02
N GLY A 177 3.94 8.85 23.03
CA GLY A 177 3.22 9.44 24.17
C GLY A 177 4.10 10.17 25.18
N ARG A 178 5.32 10.46 24.79
CA ARG A 178 6.28 11.30 25.52
C ARG A 178 7.19 11.98 24.51
N PRO A 179 7.86 13.07 24.86
CA PRO A 179 8.91 13.65 24.01
C PRO A 179 9.97 12.61 23.64
N VAL A 180 10.25 12.48 22.36
CA VAL A 180 11.26 11.57 21.81
C VAL A 180 12.37 12.40 21.21
N GLN A 181 13.61 12.11 21.57
CA GLN A 181 14.77 12.69 20.91
C GLN A 181 15.10 11.83 19.68
N LEU A 182 14.82 12.33 18.48
CA LEU A 182 15.17 11.66 17.22
C LEU A 182 16.68 11.74 16.91
N GLN A 183 17.38 12.70 17.53
CA GLN A 183 18.84 12.84 17.44
C GLN A 183 19.43 12.59 18.81
N VAL A 184 20.39 11.68 18.88
CA VAL A 184 21.18 11.45 20.10
C VAL A 184 22.35 12.41 20.07
N SER A 185 22.39 13.36 21.03
CA SER A 185 23.60 14.17 21.27
C SER A 185 24.67 13.24 21.88
N LYS A 186 25.70 12.98 21.10
CA LYS A 186 26.88 12.23 21.57
C LYS A 186 28.08 13.17 21.64
N GLU A 187 28.91 12.98 22.65
CA GLU A 187 30.23 13.59 22.67
C GLU A 187 31.06 13.08 21.49
N PRO A 188 32.06 13.87 21.02
CA PRO A 188 32.98 13.42 19.98
C PRO A 188 33.58 12.06 20.34
N ALA A 189 33.62 11.17 19.36
CA ALA A 189 34.19 9.85 19.58
C ALA A 189 35.66 9.94 20.00
N GLN A 190 36.02 9.19 21.03
CA GLN A 190 37.42 8.98 21.43
C GLN A 190 37.82 7.56 20.98
N PRO A 191 38.31 7.40 19.73
CA PRO A 191 38.66 6.08 19.21
C PRO A 191 39.82 5.47 19.99
N GLY A 192 39.68 4.28 20.47
CA GLY A 192 40.73 3.49 21.09
C GLY A 192 41.64 2.83 20.04
N LYS A 193 42.30 1.73 20.43
CA LYS A 193 43.14 0.95 19.53
C LYS A 193 42.27 0.29 18.46
N VAL A 194 42.81 0.21 17.24
CA VAL A 194 42.15 -0.57 16.13
C VAL A 194 42.05 -2.04 16.55
N VAL A 195 40.81 -2.56 16.58
CA VAL A 195 40.54 -3.94 16.97
C VAL A 195 40.11 -4.80 15.74
N LEU A 196 39.74 -4.14 14.63
CA LEU A 196 39.43 -4.77 13.35
C LEU A 196 39.89 -3.84 12.23
N ASP A 197 40.71 -4.37 11.32
CA ASP A 197 41.14 -3.72 10.07
C ASP A 197 40.72 -4.60 8.90
N VAL A 198 39.83 -4.10 8.06
CA VAL A 198 39.33 -4.79 6.86
C VAL A 198 39.94 -4.12 5.64
N LYS A 199 40.72 -4.88 4.90
CA LYS A 199 41.36 -4.45 3.64
C LYS A 199 40.57 -4.97 2.44
#